data_4e53e954591084df2513e2aa708d575d
#
_entry.id   4e53e954591084df2513e2aa708d575d
#
_cell.length_a   1.000
_cell.length_b   1.000
_cell.length_c   1.000
_cell.angle_alpha   90.00
_cell.angle_beta   90.00
_cell.angle_gamma   90.00
#
_symmetry.space_group_name_H-M   'P 1'
#
loop_
_entity.id
_entity.type
_entity.pdbx_description
1 polymer ?
#
loop_
_entity_poly.entity_id
_entity_poly.type
_entity_poly.pdbx_seq_one_letter_code
_entity_poly.pdbx_strand_id
1 'polypeptide(L)'
;RVSQGHIGRARHLATNEEVRNRRSAILSIPNQLNSVAAAYAAAAKLVEIANSESDAISDALDEKEYEELSAALGKGNGKALKELEKEQKSRATRITRDTLDGALLDLATFYRDVILVQAGHDGSLINAELSEQINKMAANTKSHRTLAKMDAIMKARENLQRNGAPLLVMEALMCELIK
;
A
#
# COMPACT_ATOMS: atom_id res chain seq x y z
N ARG A 1 8.28 13.91 -9.12
CA ARG A 1 8.33 12.62 -9.82
C ARG A 1 7.59 11.53 -9.04
N VAL A 2 7.94 11.30 -7.79
CA VAL A 2 7.35 10.29 -6.89
C VAL A 2 5.83 10.35 -6.78
N SER A 3 5.26 11.55 -6.88
CA SER A 3 3.81 11.76 -6.80
C SER A 3 3.05 11.39 -8.09
N GLN A 4 3.77 11.09 -9.17
CA GLN A 4 3.20 10.76 -10.50
C GLN A 4 2.12 11.76 -10.97
N GLY A 5 2.30 13.05 -10.68
CA GLY A 5 1.36 14.11 -11.02
C GLY A 5 0.21 14.32 -10.01
N HIS A 6 0.12 13.51 -8.96
CA HIS A 6 -0.93 13.64 -7.96
C HIS A 6 -0.56 14.70 -6.90
N ILE A 7 -1.20 15.87 -6.96
CA ILE A 7 -0.86 17.03 -6.12
C ILE A 7 -1.03 16.72 -4.62
N GLY A 8 -2.09 16.01 -4.22
CA GLY A 8 -2.32 15.60 -2.84
C GLY A 8 -1.19 14.70 -2.30
N ARG A 9 -0.77 13.71 -3.09
CA ARG A 9 0.36 12.84 -2.75
C ARG A 9 1.68 13.60 -2.67
N ALA A 10 1.91 14.55 -3.58
CA ALA A 10 3.09 15.41 -3.55
C ALA A 10 3.17 16.20 -2.25
N ARG A 11 2.05 16.81 -1.84
CA ARG A 11 1.94 17.57 -0.59
C ARG A 11 2.20 16.68 0.64
N HIS A 12 1.55 15.51 0.72
CA HIS A 12 1.74 14.56 1.83
C HIS A 12 3.20 14.11 1.97
N LEU A 13 3.84 13.74 0.86
CA LEU A 13 5.26 13.35 0.86
C LEU A 13 6.19 14.51 1.25
N ALA A 14 5.85 15.76 0.91
CA ALA A 14 6.66 16.91 1.25
C ALA A 14 6.56 17.31 2.73
N THR A 15 5.38 17.17 3.34
CA THR A 15 5.08 17.71 4.67
C THR A 15 5.04 16.67 5.78
N ASN A 16 4.91 15.37 5.48
CA ASN A 16 4.75 14.32 6.48
C ASN A 16 5.92 13.32 6.45
N GLU A 17 6.67 13.27 7.55
CA GLU A 17 7.81 12.37 7.71
C GLU A 17 7.39 10.89 7.82
N GLU A 18 6.27 10.61 8.47
CA GLU A 18 5.76 9.24 8.60
C GLU A 18 5.41 8.64 7.23
N VAL A 19 4.83 9.45 6.33
CA VAL A 19 4.53 9.03 4.95
C VAL A 19 5.82 8.69 4.19
N ARG A 20 6.89 9.49 4.37
CA ARG A 20 8.20 9.20 3.76
C ARG A 20 8.82 7.93 4.32
N ASN A 21 8.78 7.75 5.65
CA ASN A 21 9.31 6.57 6.32
C ASN A 21 8.57 5.31 5.90
N ARG A 22 7.24 5.35 5.84
CA ARG A 22 6.42 4.26 5.32
C ARG A 22 6.78 3.89 3.89
N ARG A 23 6.88 4.89 3.00
CA ARG A 23 7.29 4.65 1.62
C ARG A 23 8.68 4.02 1.53
N SER A 24 9.63 4.49 2.32
CA SER A 24 10.98 3.91 2.40
C SER A 24 10.93 2.44 2.84
N ALA A 25 10.12 2.12 3.85
CA ALA A 25 9.92 0.74 4.30
C ALA A 25 9.31 -0.14 3.19
N ILE A 26 8.31 0.34 2.46
CA ILE A 26 7.70 -0.39 1.33
C ILE A 26 8.75 -0.65 0.23
N LEU A 27 9.52 0.36 -0.15
CA LEU A 27 10.54 0.25 -1.19
C LEU A 27 11.74 -0.61 -0.79
N SER A 28 11.93 -0.90 0.50
CA SER A 28 12.94 -1.85 0.99
C SER A 28 12.53 -3.31 0.81
N ILE A 29 11.23 -3.61 0.67
CA ILE A 29 10.68 -4.98 0.59
C ILE A 29 11.35 -5.80 -0.51
N PRO A 30 11.50 -5.32 -1.77
CA PRO A 30 12.09 -6.12 -2.83
C PRO A 30 13.46 -6.72 -2.51
N ASN A 31 14.26 -6.02 -1.69
CA ASN A 31 15.58 -6.48 -1.27
C ASN A 31 15.56 -7.45 -0.08
N GLN A 32 14.45 -7.53 0.62
CA GLN A 32 14.26 -8.38 1.80
C GLN A 32 13.59 -9.72 1.47
N LEU A 33 12.97 -9.84 0.28
CA LEU A 33 12.25 -11.03 -0.16
C LEU A 33 13.22 -12.15 -0.59
N ASN A 34 13.78 -12.86 0.38
CA ASN A 34 14.74 -13.95 0.18
C ASN A 34 14.19 -15.34 0.55
N SER A 35 13.00 -15.41 1.09
CA SER A 35 12.35 -16.65 1.54
C SER A 35 10.83 -16.50 1.61
N VAL A 36 10.11 -17.63 1.63
CA VAL A 36 8.65 -17.63 1.84
C VAL A 36 8.29 -17.02 3.19
N ALA A 37 9.07 -17.29 4.23
CA ALA A 37 8.84 -16.68 5.55
C ALA A 37 8.96 -15.14 5.50
N ALA A 38 9.96 -14.61 4.79
CA ALA A 38 10.11 -13.17 4.58
C ALA A 38 8.93 -12.59 3.77
N ALA A 39 8.38 -13.33 2.80
CA ALA A 39 7.20 -12.92 2.06
C ALA A 39 5.96 -12.77 2.95
N TYR A 40 5.67 -13.77 3.77
CA TYR A 40 4.56 -13.71 4.73
C TYR A 40 4.74 -12.57 5.75
N ALA A 41 5.95 -12.40 6.28
CA ALA A 41 6.25 -11.30 7.19
C ALA A 41 6.05 -9.92 6.55
N ALA A 42 6.49 -9.74 5.30
CA ALA A 42 6.29 -8.50 4.55
C ALA A 42 4.79 -8.24 4.27
N ALA A 43 4.03 -9.27 3.89
CA ALA A 43 2.59 -9.16 3.67
C ALA A 43 1.84 -8.74 4.95
N ALA A 44 2.12 -9.42 6.07
CA ALA A 44 1.52 -9.11 7.36
C ALA A 44 1.85 -7.68 7.80
N LYS A 45 3.11 -7.25 7.64
CA LYS A 45 3.56 -5.89 7.98
C LYS A 45 2.88 -4.80 7.16
N LEU A 46 2.68 -5.02 5.86
CA LEU A 46 1.95 -4.07 5.02
C LEU A 46 0.49 -3.92 5.45
N VAL A 47 -0.17 -5.03 5.78
CA VAL A 47 -1.56 -4.99 6.25
C VAL A 47 -1.66 -4.34 7.63
N GLU A 48 -0.73 -4.61 8.54
CA GLU A 48 -0.65 -3.96 9.85
C GLU A 48 -0.51 -2.43 9.70
N ILE A 49 0.40 -1.97 8.84
CA ILE A 49 0.58 -0.53 8.56
C ILE A 49 -0.70 0.08 8.01
N ALA A 50 -1.38 -0.61 7.08
CA ALA A 50 -2.61 -0.10 6.49
C ALA A 50 -3.78 -0.02 7.49
N ASN A 51 -3.88 -1.00 8.39
CA ASN A 51 -4.88 -0.98 9.46
C ASN A 51 -4.60 0.13 10.47
N SER A 52 -3.35 0.27 10.92
CA SER A 52 -2.96 1.34 11.86
C SER A 52 -3.22 2.74 11.29
N GLU A 53 -3.04 2.94 9.98
CA GLU A 53 -3.39 4.21 9.32
C GLU A 53 -4.91 4.41 9.26
N SER A 54 -5.66 3.36 8.99
CA SER A 54 -7.13 3.40 9.01
C SER A 54 -7.64 3.79 10.39
N ASP A 55 -7.13 3.16 11.44
CA ASP A 55 -7.51 3.45 12.82
C ASP A 55 -7.17 4.90 13.18
N ALA A 56 -5.96 5.36 12.89
CA ALA A 56 -5.53 6.74 13.16
C ALA A 56 -6.37 7.82 12.45
N ILE A 57 -6.94 7.50 11.27
CA ILE A 57 -7.82 8.42 10.53
C ILE A 57 -9.26 8.36 11.05
N SER A 58 -9.72 7.16 11.44
CA SER A 58 -11.14 6.90 11.74
C SER A 58 -11.51 7.15 13.18
N ASP A 59 -10.66 6.78 14.15
CA ASP A 59 -11.05 6.72 15.58
C ASP A 59 -11.66 8.01 16.11
N ALA A 60 -11.00 9.15 15.92
CA ALA A 60 -11.49 10.44 16.43
C ALA A 60 -12.79 10.89 15.74
N LEU A 61 -12.99 10.53 14.46
CA LEU A 61 -14.19 10.86 13.71
C LEU A 61 -15.34 9.94 14.11
N ASP A 62 -15.06 8.65 14.25
CA ASP A 62 -16.02 7.62 14.60
C ASP A 62 -16.59 7.85 16.01
N GLU A 63 -15.73 8.23 16.98
CA GLU A 63 -16.13 8.57 18.33
C GLU A 63 -17.07 9.79 18.33
N LYS A 64 -16.69 10.85 17.64
CA LYS A 64 -17.49 12.07 17.52
C LYS A 64 -18.86 11.81 16.88
N GLU A 65 -18.90 11.08 15.78
CA GLU A 65 -20.14 10.71 15.09
C GLU A 65 -21.07 9.89 16.01
N TYR A 66 -20.48 8.96 16.78
CA TYR A 66 -21.22 8.14 17.74
C TYR A 66 -21.84 9.00 18.87
N GLU A 67 -21.05 9.92 19.44
CA GLU A 67 -21.52 10.84 20.48
C GLU A 67 -22.64 11.76 19.97
N GLU A 68 -22.45 12.38 18.80
CA GLU A 68 -23.44 13.27 18.19
C GLU A 68 -24.76 12.53 17.91
N LEU A 69 -24.69 11.34 17.33
CA LEU A 69 -25.89 10.54 17.03
C LEU A 69 -26.59 10.08 18.32
N SER A 70 -25.81 9.62 19.31
CA SER A 70 -26.33 9.17 20.60
C SER A 70 -27.03 10.31 21.35
N ALA A 71 -26.46 11.52 21.33
CA ALA A 71 -27.05 12.71 21.95
C ALA A 71 -28.33 13.17 21.25
N ALA A 72 -28.36 13.11 19.91
CA ALA A 72 -29.52 13.56 19.12
C ALA A 72 -30.73 12.63 19.24
N LEU A 73 -30.52 11.35 19.42
CA LEU A 73 -31.58 10.35 19.31
C LEU A 73 -32.15 9.85 20.65
N GLY A 74 -31.49 10.09 21.78
CA GLY A 74 -31.95 9.66 23.12
C GLY A 74 -32.04 8.14 23.30
N LYS A 75 -32.71 7.68 24.37
CA LYS A 75 -32.86 6.26 24.66
C LYS A 75 -33.84 5.58 23.69
N GLY A 76 -33.34 4.66 22.86
CA GLY A 76 -34.21 3.80 22.00
C GLY A 76 -33.70 3.54 20.58
N ASN A 77 -32.55 4.07 20.17
CA ASN A 77 -32.11 4.08 18.76
C ASN A 77 -31.01 3.08 18.41
N GLY A 78 -31.02 1.88 18.95
CA GLY A 78 -30.04 0.82 18.64
C GLY A 78 -29.92 0.48 17.15
N LYS A 79 -30.96 0.75 16.34
CA LYS A 79 -30.90 0.52 14.88
C LYS A 79 -30.03 1.57 14.18
N ALA A 80 -30.18 2.85 14.54
CA ALA A 80 -29.40 3.92 13.93
C ALA A 80 -27.90 3.81 14.30
N LEU A 81 -27.60 3.48 15.55
CA LEU A 81 -26.21 3.24 15.99
C LEU A 81 -25.56 2.06 15.26
N LYS A 82 -26.30 0.95 15.05
CA LYS A 82 -25.79 -0.19 14.27
C LYS A 82 -25.54 0.16 12.80
N GLU A 83 -26.36 1.03 12.21
CA GLU A 83 -26.12 1.47 10.82
C GLU A 83 -24.88 2.37 10.75
N LEU A 84 -24.70 3.28 11.72
CA LEU A 84 -23.48 4.07 11.83
C LEU A 84 -22.23 3.21 11.98
N GLU A 85 -22.22 2.22 12.87
CA GLU A 85 -21.10 1.28 13.03
C GLU A 85 -20.78 0.54 11.74
N LYS A 86 -21.79 0.18 10.96
CA LYS A 86 -21.60 -0.47 9.66
C LYS A 86 -20.96 0.47 8.63
N GLU A 87 -21.38 1.73 8.60
CA GLU A 87 -20.79 2.77 7.76
C GLU A 87 -19.33 3.04 8.15
N GLN A 88 -19.04 3.14 9.44
CA GLN A 88 -17.69 3.31 9.99
C GLN A 88 -16.78 2.14 9.59
N LYS A 89 -17.22 0.89 9.74
CA LYS A 89 -16.48 -0.31 9.28
C LYS A 89 -16.25 -0.31 7.77
N SER A 90 -17.23 0.14 7.00
CA SER A 90 -17.08 0.25 5.54
C SER A 90 -16.05 1.30 5.17
N ARG A 91 -16.02 2.45 5.86
CA ARG A 91 -15.04 3.53 5.71
C ARG A 91 -13.63 3.02 6.04
N ALA A 92 -13.44 2.40 7.21
CA ALA A 92 -12.16 1.82 7.62
C ALA A 92 -11.63 0.81 6.58
N THR A 93 -12.49 -0.10 6.10
CA THR A 93 -12.14 -1.05 5.06
C THR A 93 -11.67 -0.37 3.77
N ARG A 94 -12.29 0.74 3.39
CA ARG A 94 -11.89 1.52 2.20
C ARG A 94 -10.52 2.15 2.41
N ILE A 95 -10.30 2.80 3.57
CA ILE A 95 -9.02 3.43 3.90
C ILE A 95 -7.88 2.40 3.87
N THR A 96 -8.08 1.24 4.51
CA THR A 96 -7.09 0.14 4.47
C THR A 96 -6.74 -0.28 3.03
N ARG A 97 -7.74 -0.42 2.15
CA ARG A 97 -7.51 -0.78 0.75
C ARG A 97 -6.80 0.31 -0.04
N ASP A 98 -7.18 1.57 0.15
CA ASP A 98 -6.55 2.71 -0.51
C ASP A 98 -5.08 2.84 -0.10
N THR A 99 -4.77 2.61 1.18
CA THR A 99 -3.40 2.59 1.71
C THR A 99 -2.58 1.45 1.08
N LEU A 100 -3.15 0.24 1.00
CA LEU A 100 -2.48 -0.89 0.34
C LEU A 100 -2.29 -0.65 -1.17
N ASP A 101 -3.28 -0.10 -1.86
CA ASP A 101 -3.16 0.26 -3.27
C ASP A 101 -2.04 1.27 -3.50
N GLY A 102 -1.91 2.26 -2.60
CA GLY A 102 -0.80 3.21 -2.59
C GLY A 102 0.57 2.53 -2.42
N ALA A 103 0.67 1.55 -1.51
CA ALA A 103 1.88 0.76 -1.31
C ALA A 103 2.25 -0.07 -2.56
N LEU A 104 1.25 -0.67 -3.22
CA LEU A 104 1.44 -1.39 -4.47
C LEU A 104 1.90 -0.49 -5.61
N LEU A 105 1.40 0.75 -5.67
CA LEU A 105 1.90 1.75 -6.63
C LEU A 105 3.36 2.10 -6.36
N ASP A 106 3.79 2.22 -5.10
CA ASP A 106 5.19 2.45 -4.78
C ASP A 106 6.08 1.29 -5.24
N LEU A 107 5.69 0.04 -4.98
CA LEU A 107 6.39 -1.15 -5.49
C LEU A 107 6.43 -1.17 -7.03
N ALA A 108 5.34 -0.80 -7.70
CA ALA A 108 5.30 -0.71 -9.16
C ALA A 108 6.31 0.31 -9.69
N THR A 109 6.49 1.47 -9.00
CA THR A 109 7.52 2.46 -9.41
C THR A 109 8.93 1.91 -9.29
N PHE A 110 9.21 1.10 -8.28
CA PHE A 110 10.51 0.45 -8.11
C PHE A 110 10.80 -0.53 -9.25
N TYR A 111 9.88 -1.45 -9.55
CA TYR A 111 10.07 -2.41 -10.64
C TYR A 111 10.06 -1.74 -12.03
N ARG A 112 9.31 -0.67 -12.21
CA ARG A 112 9.41 0.17 -13.43
C ARG A 112 10.82 0.72 -13.61
N ASP A 113 11.44 1.22 -12.56
CA ASP A 113 12.80 1.74 -12.61
C ASP A 113 13.81 0.62 -12.91
N VAL A 114 13.62 -0.58 -12.36
CA VAL A 114 14.43 -1.77 -12.71
C VAL A 114 14.31 -2.11 -14.21
N ILE A 115 13.08 -2.09 -14.76
CA ILE A 115 12.85 -2.35 -16.20
C ILE A 115 13.56 -1.32 -17.07
N LEU A 116 13.53 -0.04 -16.69
CA LEU A 116 14.22 1.02 -17.43
C LEU A 116 15.73 0.78 -17.51
N VAL A 117 16.36 0.42 -16.39
CA VAL A 117 17.78 0.11 -16.32
C VAL A 117 18.08 -1.14 -17.19
N GLN A 118 17.25 -2.17 -17.11
CA GLN A 118 17.41 -3.39 -17.94
C GLN A 118 17.26 -3.11 -19.45
N ALA A 119 16.49 -2.09 -19.82
CA ALA A 119 16.33 -1.65 -21.20
C ALA A 119 17.49 -0.74 -21.68
N GLY A 120 18.50 -0.48 -20.83
CA GLY A 120 19.62 0.41 -21.18
C GLY A 120 19.20 1.88 -21.30
N HIS A 121 18.12 2.28 -20.66
CA HIS A 121 17.62 3.63 -20.76
C HIS A 121 18.15 4.51 -19.62
N ASP A 122 18.93 5.54 -19.97
CA ASP A 122 19.48 6.51 -19.00
C ASP A 122 18.44 7.52 -18.50
N GLY A 123 17.15 7.19 -18.67
CA GLY A 123 16.04 8.03 -18.23
C GLY A 123 16.04 8.22 -16.71
N SER A 124 15.47 9.34 -16.29
CA SER A 124 15.40 9.67 -14.87
C SER A 124 14.52 8.65 -14.11
N LEU A 125 15.13 7.96 -13.17
CA LEU A 125 14.46 7.10 -12.23
C LEU A 125 13.46 7.90 -11.36
N ILE A 126 12.34 7.27 -11.02
CA ILE A 126 11.39 7.82 -10.03
C ILE A 126 12.03 7.74 -8.65
N ASN A 127 12.70 6.62 -8.35
CA ASN A 127 13.34 6.32 -7.07
C ASN A 127 14.87 6.49 -7.19
N ALA A 128 15.32 7.70 -7.57
CA ALA A 128 16.75 7.97 -7.79
C ALA A 128 17.61 7.72 -6.54
N GLU A 129 17.03 7.87 -5.36
CA GLU A 129 17.66 7.58 -4.06
C GLU A 129 17.97 6.09 -3.85
N LEU A 130 17.32 5.20 -4.63
CA LEU A 130 17.52 3.74 -4.61
C LEU A 130 18.29 3.23 -5.82
N SER A 131 18.99 4.10 -6.56
CA SER A 131 19.68 3.77 -7.81
C SER A 131 20.62 2.58 -7.69
N GLU A 132 21.37 2.46 -6.60
CA GLU A 132 22.27 1.33 -6.35
C GLU A 132 21.51 0.01 -6.26
N GLN A 133 20.40 -0.02 -5.50
CA GLN A 133 19.58 -1.20 -5.31
C GLN A 133 18.87 -1.60 -6.62
N ILE A 134 18.38 -0.62 -7.37
CA ILE A 134 17.73 -0.80 -8.67
C ILE A 134 18.73 -1.40 -9.67
N ASN A 135 19.94 -0.85 -9.76
CA ASN A 135 20.99 -1.36 -10.63
C ASN A 135 21.41 -2.79 -10.25
N LYS A 136 21.55 -3.07 -8.96
CA LYS A 136 21.87 -4.42 -8.46
C LYS A 136 20.75 -5.41 -8.83
N MET A 137 19.49 -5.06 -8.67
CA MET A 137 18.37 -5.91 -9.05
C MET A 137 18.29 -6.09 -10.57
N ALA A 138 18.51 -5.03 -11.36
CA ALA A 138 18.51 -5.08 -12.81
C ALA A 138 19.60 -6.03 -13.36
N ALA A 139 20.78 -6.02 -12.75
CA ALA A 139 21.88 -6.91 -13.13
C ALA A 139 21.63 -8.39 -12.75
N ASN A 140 20.93 -8.64 -11.65
CA ASN A 140 20.71 -9.98 -11.10
C ASN A 140 19.39 -10.63 -11.52
N THR A 141 18.48 -9.90 -12.17
CA THR A 141 17.16 -10.39 -12.56
C THR A 141 16.98 -10.27 -14.08
N LYS A 142 16.43 -11.29 -14.70
CA LYS A 142 16.09 -11.24 -16.14
C LYS A 142 14.84 -10.38 -16.37
N SER A 143 14.82 -9.59 -17.45
CA SER A 143 13.75 -8.63 -17.75
C SER A 143 12.34 -9.26 -17.76
N HIS A 144 12.18 -10.48 -18.27
CA HIS A 144 10.87 -11.16 -18.27
C HIS A 144 10.37 -11.47 -16.84
N ARG A 145 11.28 -11.72 -15.87
CA ARG A 145 10.90 -11.90 -14.46
C ARG A 145 10.50 -10.58 -13.82
N THR A 146 11.19 -9.50 -14.15
CA THR A 146 10.81 -8.16 -13.67
C THR A 146 9.43 -7.75 -14.20
N LEU A 147 9.13 -8.05 -15.46
CA LEU A 147 7.80 -7.85 -16.03
C LEU A 147 6.73 -8.69 -15.33
N ALA A 148 7.02 -9.98 -15.08
CA ALA A 148 6.09 -10.85 -14.34
C ALA A 148 5.79 -10.32 -12.92
N LYS A 149 6.78 -9.75 -12.23
CA LYS A 149 6.60 -9.11 -10.92
C LYS A 149 5.70 -7.86 -11.04
N MET A 150 5.87 -7.05 -12.08
CA MET A 150 5.00 -5.92 -12.36
C MET A 150 3.56 -6.37 -12.60
N ASP A 151 3.35 -7.40 -13.42
CA ASP A 151 2.02 -7.96 -13.69
C ASP A 151 1.37 -8.50 -12.41
N ALA A 152 2.14 -9.17 -11.53
CA ALA A 152 1.65 -9.64 -10.25
C ALA A 152 1.18 -8.48 -9.35
N ILE A 153 1.90 -7.36 -9.34
CA ILE A 153 1.49 -6.14 -8.60
C ILE A 153 0.17 -5.60 -9.17
N MET A 154 0.05 -5.49 -10.49
CA MET A 154 -1.19 -4.99 -11.11
C MET A 154 -2.38 -5.90 -10.80
N LYS A 155 -2.18 -7.23 -10.85
CA LYS A 155 -3.21 -8.21 -10.49
C LYS A 155 -3.60 -8.11 -9.00
N ALA A 156 -2.66 -7.90 -8.10
CA ALA A 156 -2.95 -7.69 -6.69
C ALA A 156 -3.83 -6.44 -6.47
N ARG A 157 -3.54 -5.34 -7.17
CA ARG A 157 -4.37 -4.13 -7.15
C ARG A 157 -5.81 -4.40 -7.62
N GLU A 158 -5.97 -5.10 -8.73
CA GLU A 158 -7.32 -5.51 -9.21
C GLU A 158 -8.05 -6.37 -8.17
N ASN A 159 -7.35 -7.32 -7.53
CA ASN A 159 -7.95 -8.19 -6.52
C ASN A 159 -8.41 -7.39 -5.30
N LEU A 160 -7.66 -6.39 -4.84
CA LEU A 160 -8.09 -5.47 -3.77
C LEU A 160 -9.35 -4.70 -4.16
N GLN A 161 -9.41 -4.17 -5.39
CA GLN A 161 -10.59 -3.45 -5.91
C GLN A 161 -11.83 -4.35 -6.00
N ARG A 162 -11.64 -5.64 -6.27
CA ARG A 162 -12.70 -6.66 -6.30
C ARG A 162 -13.04 -7.24 -4.93
N ASN A 163 -12.70 -6.54 -3.86
CA ASN A 163 -12.94 -6.94 -2.47
C ASN A 163 -12.21 -8.23 -2.02
N GLY A 164 -11.07 -8.55 -2.62
CA GLY A 164 -10.19 -9.60 -2.11
C GLY A 164 -9.76 -9.33 -0.67
N ALA A 165 -9.61 -10.40 0.13
CA ALA A 165 -9.14 -10.29 1.51
C ALA A 165 -7.71 -9.72 1.52
N PRO A 166 -7.45 -8.55 2.15
CA PRO A 166 -6.18 -7.84 2.03
C PRO A 166 -4.96 -8.71 2.34
N LEU A 167 -4.99 -9.46 3.45
CA LEU A 167 -3.86 -10.31 3.83
C LEU A 167 -3.57 -11.38 2.78
N LEU A 168 -4.57 -12.10 2.30
CA LEU A 168 -4.39 -13.15 1.28
C LEU A 168 -3.87 -12.58 -0.04
N VAL A 169 -4.34 -11.39 -0.44
CA VAL A 169 -3.85 -10.72 -1.65
C VAL A 169 -2.38 -10.35 -1.50
N MET A 170 -1.98 -9.80 -0.34
CA MET A 170 -0.59 -9.43 -0.08
C MET A 170 0.31 -10.67 0.03
N GLU A 171 -0.11 -11.73 0.70
CA GLU A 171 0.65 -12.98 0.80
C GLU A 171 0.90 -13.61 -0.58
N ALA A 172 -0.14 -13.70 -1.40
CA ALA A 172 -0.04 -14.20 -2.77
C ALA A 172 0.95 -13.36 -3.59
N LEU A 173 0.84 -12.02 -3.51
CA LEU A 173 1.75 -11.13 -4.20
C LEU A 173 3.20 -11.31 -3.73
N MET A 174 3.46 -11.27 -2.42
CA MET A 174 4.83 -11.37 -1.90
C MET A 174 5.48 -12.70 -2.29
N CYS A 175 4.72 -13.80 -2.38
CA CYS A 175 5.20 -15.09 -2.89
C CYS A 175 5.56 -15.03 -4.39
N GLU A 176 4.82 -14.28 -5.21
CA GLU A 176 5.17 -14.07 -6.62
C GLU A 176 6.43 -13.19 -6.77
N LEU A 177 6.64 -12.23 -5.88
CA LEU A 177 7.80 -11.34 -5.92
C LEU A 177 9.13 -12.02 -5.54
N ILE A 178 9.12 -13.17 -4.86
CA ILE A 178 10.33 -13.98 -4.58
C ILE A 178 10.88 -14.63 -5.87
N LYS A 179 10.01 -15.09 -6.76
CA LYS A 179 10.36 -15.77 -8.00
C LYS A 179 11.11 -14.84 -8.95
#